data_4b4751cae8277e28a4a5582d52b89646
#
_entry.id   4b4751cae8277e28a4a5582d52b89646
#
_cell.length_a   1.000
_cell.length_b   1.000
_cell.length_c   1.000
_cell.angle_alpha   90.00
_cell.angle_beta   90.00
_cell.angle_gamma   90.00
#
_symmetry.space_group_name_H-M   'P 1'
#
loop_
_entity.id
_entity.type
_entity.pdbx_description
1 polymer ?
#
loop_
_entity_poly.entity_id
_entity_poly.type
_entity_poly.pdbx_seq_one_letter_code
_entity_poly.pdbx_strand_id
1 'polypeptide(L)'
;MLSVMYLEWDIEWESSMAVAIFTVLLIVFILGGSTVYLVENHLRTNEMNKIYKLTESLINGNELDGSDIGKETIYSKTTNQLIRLQEILEGRRKEAEKSKYEIQKLISEIAHQLRTPLANIKNYTELLQESLNETQETLNTEYIKDLRTSEEQLCFLVESFIKTARLEQGIIQVHTQKENLVETILNALGQIQKKAEEKDIYFQVELPEKIICEHDKNWMCEALYNVFDNAVKYSKSNSTINITMKQTEMFYKIQIRDYGIGIRDGEENKIFQRFYRSEQARGQEGCGIGLYLSREIVLLQKGMMKAKQMKPGLLIEVNLPV
;
A
#
# COMPACT_ATOMS: atom_id res chain seq x y z
N MET A 1 -16.86 108.29 -6.27
CA MET A 1 -15.68 107.75 -5.61
C MET A 1 -16.05 106.70 -4.50
N LEU A 2 -17.06 106.95 -3.68
CA LEU A 2 -17.50 106.02 -2.60
C LEU A 2 -18.16 104.71 -3.10
N SER A 3 -18.85 104.71 -4.27
CA SER A 3 -19.52 103.51 -4.81
C SER A 3 -18.54 102.47 -5.41
N VAL A 4 -17.39 102.95 -5.88
CA VAL A 4 -16.35 101.99 -6.42
C VAL A 4 -15.60 101.34 -5.28
N MET A 5 -15.36 102.07 -4.18
CA MET A 5 -14.72 101.48 -2.98
C MET A 5 -15.60 100.37 -2.28
N TYR A 6 -16.93 100.53 -2.32
CA TYR A 6 -17.85 99.51 -1.77
C TYR A 6 -17.88 98.27 -2.64
N LEU A 7 -17.81 98.42 -3.97
CA LEU A 7 -17.77 97.24 -4.87
C LEU A 7 -16.45 96.44 -4.78
N GLU A 8 -15.31 97.15 -4.60
CA GLU A 8 -14.03 96.51 -4.39
C GLU A 8 -13.96 95.74 -3.03
N TRP A 9 -14.56 96.32 -2.00
CA TRP A 9 -14.63 95.66 -0.66
C TRP A 9 -15.53 94.46 -0.63
N ASP A 10 -16.69 94.48 -1.34
CA ASP A 10 -17.56 93.30 -1.46
C ASP A 10 -16.92 92.19 -2.26
N ILE A 11 -16.19 92.50 -3.33
CA ILE A 11 -15.47 91.45 -4.14
C ILE A 11 -14.30 90.81 -3.36
N GLU A 12 -13.53 91.62 -2.60
CA GLU A 12 -12.47 91.05 -1.74
C GLU A 12 -13.04 90.19 -0.60
N TRP A 13 -14.17 90.58 -0.01
CA TRP A 13 -14.84 89.81 1.04
C TRP A 13 -15.40 88.49 0.52
N GLU A 14 -16.07 88.45 -0.63
CA GLU A 14 -16.59 87.24 -1.26
C GLU A 14 -15.44 86.30 -1.69
N SER A 15 -14.34 86.82 -2.23
CA SER A 15 -13.19 85.98 -2.59
C SER A 15 -12.49 85.42 -1.37
N SER A 16 -12.34 86.19 -0.29
CA SER A 16 -11.75 85.68 0.98
C SER A 16 -12.63 84.63 1.65
N MET A 17 -13.95 84.80 1.64
CA MET A 17 -14.90 83.84 2.18
C MET A 17 -14.95 82.54 1.35
N ALA A 18 -14.89 82.68 0.01
CA ALA A 18 -14.80 81.51 -0.88
C ALA A 18 -13.52 80.62 -0.64
N VAL A 19 -12.37 81.32 -0.48
CA VAL A 19 -11.11 80.65 -0.13
C VAL A 19 -11.17 80.00 1.23
N ALA A 20 -11.76 80.65 2.24
CA ALA A 20 -11.94 80.04 3.58
C ALA A 20 -12.86 78.83 3.55
N ILE A 21 -13.96 78.90 2.80
CA ILE A 21 -14.86 77.70 2.65
C ILE A 21 -14.12 76.56 1.94
N PHE A 22 -13.36 76.87 0.87
CA PHE A 22 -12.60 75.85 0.15
C PHE A 22 -11.52 75.23 1.00
N THR A 23 -10.80 75.98 1.82
CA THR A 23 -9.80 75.48 2.75
C THR A 23 -10.42 74.54 3.84
N VAL A 24 -11.59 74.92 4.40
CA VAL A 24 -12.32 74.14 5.35
C VAL A 24 -12.79 72.79 4.70
N LEU A 25 -13.35 72.85 3.49
CA LEU A 25 -13.77 71.69 2.74
C LEU A 25 -12.59 70.73 2.45
N LEU A 26 -11.43 71.30 2.07
CA LEU A 26 -10.21 70.55 1.83
C LEU A 26 -9.71 69.85 3.10
N ILE A 27 -9.72 70.51 4.25
CA ILE A 27 -9.36 69.93 5.55
C ILE A 27 -10.32 68.80 5.94
N VAL A 28 -11.63 69.00 5.77
CA VAL A 28 -12.63 67.97 6.05
C VAL A 28 -12.44 66.77 5.14
N PHE A 29 -12.13 66.98 3.85
CA PHE A 29 -11.83 65.91 2.90
C PHE A 29 -10.58 65.11 3.29
N ILE A 30 -9.50 65.82 3.67
CA ILE A 30 -8.25 65.17 4.12
C ILE A 30 -8.45 64.40 5.43
N LEU A 31 -9.15 64.96 6.38
CA LEU A 31 -9.49 64.30 7.66
C LEU A 31 -10.40 63.10 7.42
N GLY A 32 -11.40 63.22 6.55
CA GLY A 32 -12.26 62.08 6.16
C GLY A 32 -11.49 60.96 5.47
N GLY A 33 -10.62 61.31 4.52
CA GLY A 33 -9.72 60.31 3.86
C GLY A 33 -8.76 59.64 4.83
N SER A 34 -8.19 60.44 5.76
CA SER A 34 -7.28 59.88 6.78
C SER A 34 -8.00 58.92 7.74
N THR A 35 -9.21 59.24 8.19
CA THR A 35 -9.99 58.36 9.07
C THR A 35 -10.37 57.05 8.36
N VAL A 36 -10.82 57.11 7.12
CA VAL A 36 -11.11 55.92 6.31
C VAL A 36 -9.86 55.05 6.14
N TYR A 37 -8.73 55.66 5.82
CA TYR A 37 -7.45 54.94 5.70
C TYR A 37 -7.02 54.28 6.98
N LEU A 38 -7.14 54.95 8.12
CA LEU A 38 -6.78 54.41 9.42
C LEU A 38 -7.69 53.23 9.83
N VAL A 39 -8.99 53.34 9.58
CA VAL A 39 -9.96 52.25 9.84
C VAL A 39 -9.67 51.06 8.95
N GLU A 40 -9.47 51.28 7.65
CA GLU A 40 -9.15 50.18 6.72
C GLU A 40 -7.84 49.49 7.09
N ASN A 41 -6.80 50.24 7.41
CA ASN A 41 -5.51 49.68 7.84
C ASN A 41 -5.62 48.89 9.14
N HIS A 42 -6.41 49.35 10.11
CA HIS A 42 -6.66 48.66 11.34
C HIS A 42 -7.41 47.34 11.12
N LEU A 43 -8.43 47.33 10.27
CA LEU A 43 -9.18 46.11 9.92
C LEU A 43 -8.26 45.10 9.21
N ARG A 44 -7.46 45.53 8.25
CA ARG A 44 -6.49 44.72 7.51
C ARG A 44 -5.44 44.10 8.43
N THR A 45 -4.88 44.87 9.36
CA THR A 45 -3.91 44.39 10.34
C THR A 45 -4.53 43.34 11.27
N ASN A 46 -5.78 43.52 11.66
CA ASN A 46 -6.49 42.59 12.54
C ASN A 46 -6.76 41.24 11.84
N GLU A 47 -7.13 41.28 10.56
CA GLU A 47 -7.29 40.05 9.75
C GLU A 47 -5.96 39.32 9.56
N MET A 48 -4.88 40.03 9.27
CA MET A 48 -3.54 39.44 9.16
C MET A 48 -3.05 38.78 10.47
N ASN A 49 -3.31 39.42 11.61
CA ASN A 49 -2.96 38.88 12.92
C ASN A 49 -3.77 37.61 13.23
N LYS A 50 -5.02 37.53 12.79
CA LYS A 50 -5.82 36.29 12.91
C LYS A 50 -5.24 35.16 12.08
N ILE A 51 -4.86 35.43 10.81
CA ILE A 51 -4.23 34.43 9.93
C ILE A 51 -2.90 33.98 10.53
N TYR A 52 -2.08 34.90 11.05
CA TYR A 52 -0.82 34.55 11.70
C TYR A 52 -1.03 33.58 12.89
N LYS A 53 -2.00 33.87 13.76
CA LYS A 53 -2.34 32.97 14.89
C LYS A 53 -2.83 31.60 14.43
N LEU A 54 -3.59 31.51 13.35
CA LEU A 54 -4.04 30.25 12.78
C LEU A 54 -2.85 29.42 12.25
N THR A 55 -1.93 30.05 11.53
CA THR A 55 -0.72 29.35 11.03
C THR A 55 0.19 28.90 12.17
N GLU A 56 0.33 29.70 13.22
CA GLU A 56 1.08 29.35 14.43
C GLU A 56 0.45 28.15 15.16
N SER A 57 -0.89 28.12 15.28
CA SER A 57 -1.62 26.98 15.85
C SER A 57 -1.42 25.71 15.03
N LEU A 58 -1.43 25.83 13.69
CA LEU A 58 -1.18 24.72 12.78
C LEU A 58 0.25 24.16 12.92
N ILE A 59 1.25 25.04 13.02
CA ILE A 59 2.66 24.65 13.23
C ILE A 59 2.83 23.93 14.58
N ASN A 60 2.14 24.39 15.61
CA ASN A 60 2.18 23.79 16.95
C ASN A 60 1.35 22.51 17.07
N GLY A 61 0.66 22.07 16.01
CA GLY A 61 -0.14 20.84 15.98
C GLY A 61 -1.46 20.93 16.73
N ASN A 62 -1.97 22.13 16.99
CA ASN A 62 -3.27 22.35 17.61
C ASN A 62 -4.38 22.26 16.56
N GLU A 63 -5.56 21.78 16.97
CA GLU A 63 -6.74 21.77 16.11
C GLU A 63 -7.18 23.21 15.78
N LEU A 64 -7.48 23.46 14.50
CA LEU A 64 -8.00 24.73 14.06
C LEU A 64 -9.49 24.82 14.36
N ASP A 65 -9.90 25.90 15.08
CA ASP A 65 -11.30 26.16 15.36
C ASP A 65 -11.98 26.80 14.13
N GLY A 66 -12.96 26.09 13.58
CA GLY A 66 -13.73 26.49 12.41
C GLY A 66 -14.94 27.40 12.72
N SER A 67 -15.03 28.00 13.92
CA SER A 67 -16.24 28.72 14.38
C SER A 67 -16.62 29.99 13.55
N ASP A 68 -15.72 30.54 12.74
CA ASP A 68 -15.95 31.78 11.97
C ASP A 68 -16.23 31.56 10.44
N ILE A 69 -16.69 30.37 10.06
CA ILE A 69 -16.84 29.95 8.65
C ILE A 69 -17.97 30.66 7.88
N GLY A 70 -18.82 31.43 8.56
CA GLY A 70 -20.08 31.99 8.01
C GLY A 70 -19.98 33.26 7.14
N LYS A 71 -18.81 33.89 7.00
CA LYS A 71 -18.66 35.14 6.21
C LYS A 71 -17.75 34.92 5.01
N GLU A 72 -18.15 35.39 3.81
CA GLU A 72 -17.33 35.38 2.59
C GLU A 72 -16.17 36.40 2.66
N THR A 73 -15.25 36.22 3.59
CA THR A 73 -14.04 37.04 3.72
C THR A 73 -12.81 36.24 3.24
N ILE A 74 -11.74 36.97 2.90
CA ILE A 74 -10.44 36.36 2.57
C ILE A 74 -9.99 35.48 3.74
N TYR A 75 -10.24 35.91 4.97
CA TYR A 75 -9.95 35.15 6.19
C TYR A 75 -10.64 33.78 6.21
N SER A 76 -11.96 33.70 5.98
CA SER A 76 -12.69 32.43 5.98
C SER A 76 -12.23 31.48 4.87
N LYS A 77 -11.92 32.01 3.67
CA LYS A 77 -11.36 31.20 2.56
C LYS A 77 -9.99 30.62 2.92
N THR A 78 -9.11 31.45 3.53
CA THR A 78 -7.78 30.99 3.97
C THR A 78 -7.88 29.98 5.09
N THR A 79 -8.77 30.18 6.06
CA THR A 79 -9.02 29.23 7.16
C THR A 79 -9.46 27.89 6.63
N ASN A 80 -10.41 27.85 5.70
CA ASN A 80 -10.87 26.60 5.08
C ASN A 80 -9.74 25.87 4.32
N GLN A 81 -8.86 26.60 3.63
CA GLN A 81 -7.70 25.99 2.98
C GLN A 81 -6.69 25.44 3.97
N LEU A 82 -6.46 26.13 5.10
CA LEU A 82 -5.58 25.66 6.17
C LEU A 82 -6.13 24.41 6.86
N ILE A 83 -7.43 24.38 7.17
CA ILE A 83 -8.09 23.18 7.73
C ILE A 83 -7.94 22.00 6.78
N ARG A 84 -8.22 22.20 5.48
CA ARG A 84 -8.05 21.14 4.47
C ARG A 84 -6.60 20.66 4.36
N LEU A 85 -5.63 21.60 4.46
CA LEU A 85 -4.22 21.23 4.47
C LEU A 85 -3.86 20.40 5.70
N GLN A 86 -4.39 20.76 6.88
CA GLN A 86 -4.21 20.00 8.12
C GLN A 86 -4.75 18.58 7.96
N GLU A 87 -5.97 18.40 7.46
CA GLU A 87 -6.57 17.09 7.21
C GLU A 87 -5.71 16.23 6.28
N ILE A 88 -5.17 16.82 5.20
CA ILE A 88 -4.27 16.13 4.26
C ILE A 88 -2.97 15.72 4.95
N LEU A 89 -2.37 16.61 5.73
CA LEU A 89 -1.12 16.33 6.45
C LEU A 89 -1.31 15.24 7.51
N GLU A 90 -2.41 15.30 8.26
CA GLU A 90 -2.75 14.26 9.25
C GLU A 90 -3.03 12.90 8.58
N GLY A 91 -3.73 12.91 7.45
CA GLY A 91 -3.94 11.71 6.64
C GLY A 91 -2.61 11.08 6.21
N ARG A 92 -1.71 11.88 5.63
CA ARG A 92 -0.36 11.43 5.23
C ARG A 92 0.49 10.94 6.40
N ARG A 93 0.41 11.64 7.55
CA ARG A 93 1.11 11.23 8.76
C ARG A 93 0.63 9.87 9.24
N LYS A 94 -0.69 9.66 9.32
CA LYS A 94 -1.28 8.36 9.71
C LYS A 94 -0.88 7.24 8.75
N GLU A 95 -0.87 7.51 7.44
CA GLU A 95 -0.39 6.55 6.43
C GLU A 95 1.10 6.21 6.63
N ALA A 96 1.93 7.21 6.87
CA ALA A 96 3.37 7.01 7.12
C ALA A 96 3.62 6.23 8.41
N GLU A 97 2.90 6.54 9.50
CA GLU A 97 2.99 5.81 10.77
C GLU A 97 2.52 4.36 10.61
N LYS A 98 1.44 4.13 9.87
CA LYS A 98 0.95 2.78 9.54
C LYS A 98 1.98 2.00 8.74
N SER A 99 2.53 2.59 7.68
CA SER A 99 3.58 1.97 6.86
C SER A 99 4.83 1.64 7.68
N LYS A 100 5.26 2.55 8.56
CA LYS A 100 6.38 2.32 9.48
C LYS A 100 6.11 1.13 10.40
N TYR A 101 4.93 1.05 10.99
CA TYR A 101 4.54 -0.06 11.85
C TYR A 101 4.53 -1.40 11.10
N GLU A 102 3.97 -1.42 9.89
CA GLU A 102 3.94 -2.62 9.03
C GLU A 102 5.35 -3.09 8.67
N ILE A 103 6.28 -2.17 8.36
CA ILE A 103 7.69 -2.49 8.10
C ILE A 103 8.37 -3.06 9.36
N GLN A 104 8.15 -2.46 10.53
CA GLN A 104 8.74 -2.96 11.79
C GLN A 104 8.23 -4.37 12.12
N LYS A 105 6.93 -4.60 11.94
CA LYS A 105 6.34 -5.92 12.11
C LYS A 105 6.95 -6.94 11.15
N LEU A 106 7.10 -6.58 9.88
CA LEU A 106 7.73 -7.41 8.85
C LEU A 106 9.17 -7.78 9.22
N ILE A 107 9.99 -6.80 9.63
CA ILE A 107 11.37 -7.05 10.06
C ILE A 107 11.42 -8.04 11.23
N SER A 108 10.52 -7.89 12.21
CA SER A 108 10.44 -8.79 13.37
C SER A 108 10.07 -10.23 12.96
N GLU A 109 9.08 -10.35 12.08
CA GLU A 109 8.64 -11.65 11.55
C GLU A 109 9.75 -12.35 10.77
N ILE A 110 10.48 -11.62 9.93
CA ILE A 110 11.63 -12.14 9.18
C ILE A 110 12.74 -12.59 10.12
N ALA A 111 13.12 -11.76 11.08
CA ALA A 111 14.16 -12.11 12.05
C ALA A 111 13.81 -13.43 12.77
N HIS A 112 12.54 -13.63 13.10
CA HIS A 112 12.08 -14.86 13.71
C HIS A 112 12.20 -16.07 12.77
N GLN A 113 11.78 -15.91 11.50
CA GLN A 113 11.82 -16.98 10.50
C GLN A 113 13.25 -17.33 10.05
N LEU A 114 14.18 -16.38 10.03
CA LEU A 114 15.60 -16.62 9.73
C LEU A 114 16.33 -17.30 10.88
N ARG A 115 15.95 -17.04 12.13
CA ARG A 115 16.61 -17.61 13.30
C ARG A 115 16.58 -19.14 13.31
N THR A 116 15.47 -19.75 12.92
CA THR A 116 15.28 -21.20 12.94
C THR A 116 16.24 -21.94 11.99
N PRO A 117 16.30 -21.65 10.67
CA PRO A 117 17.25 -22.31 9.78
C PRO A 117 18.70 -22.01 10.14
N LEU A 118 19.02 -20.79 10.59
CA LEU A 118 20.36 -20.46 11.06
C LEU A 118 20.77 -21.27 12.30
N ALA A 119 19.86 -21.46 13.26
CA ALA A 119 20.11 -22.32 14.41
C ALA A 119 20.32 -23.77 14.00
N ASN A 120 19.54 -24.28 13.05
CA ASN A 120 19.71 -25.63 12.53
C ASN A 120 21.06 -25.81 11.81
N ILE A 121 21.43 -24.86 10.94
CA ILE A 121 22.75 -24.85 10.28
C ILE A 121 23.88 -24.92 11.32
N LYS A 122 23.79 -24.08 12.34
CA LYS A 122 24.80 -24.06 13.42
C LYS A 122 24.84 -25.42 14.14
N ASN A 123 23.71 -25.95 14.56
CA ASN A 123 23.63 -27.22 15.29
C ASN A 123 24.20 -28.37 14.46
N TYR A 124 23.79 -28.51 13.19
CA TYR A 124 24.30 -29.58 12.32
C TYR A 124 25.79 -29.39 12.01
N THR A 125 26.29 -28.19 11.95
CA THR A 125 27.74 -27.93 11.80
C THR A 125 28.51 -28.37 13.03
N GLU A 126 27.99 -28.12 14.24
CA GLU A 126 28.59 -28.56 15.51
C GLU A 126 28.59 -30.11 15.61
N LEU A 127 27.45 -30.74 15.28
CA LEU A 127 27.35 -32.21 15.25
C LEU A 127 28.31 -32.86 14.25
N LEU A 128 28.48 -32.25 13.06
CA LEU A 128 29.48 -32.71 12.09
C LEU A 128 30.91 -32.60 12.60
N GLN A 129 31.24 -31.50 13.31
CA GLN A 129 32.58 -31.35 13.92
C GLN A 129 32.86 -32.39 15.00
N GLU A 130 31.87 -32.71 15.82
CA GLU A 130 31.98 -33.75 16.84
C GLU A 130 32.11 -35.14 16.21
N SER A 131 31.33 -35.44 15.16
CA SER A 131 31.33 -36.75 14.51
C SER A 131 32.55 -37.04 13.63
N LEU A 132 33.32 -35.99 13.22
CA LEU A 132 34.59 -36.18 12.51
C LEU A 132 35.64 -36.95 13.33
N ASN A 133 35.46 -37.06 14.65
CA ASN A 133 36.31 -37.83 15.54
C ASN A 133 35.86 -39.30 15.69
N GLU A 134 34.71 -39.67 15.14
CA GLU A 134 34.14 -41.01 15.19
C GLU A 134 33.85 -41.52 13.76
N THR A 135 34.16 -42.79 13.47
CA THR A 135 33.99 -43.41 12.14
C THR A 135 32.49 -43.71 11.83
N GLN A 136 31.67 -42.66 11.72
CA GLN A 136 30.22 -42.78 11.45
C GLN A 136 29.81 -42.06 10.11
N GLU A 137 30.20 -42.65 8.97
CA GLU A 137 29.92 -42.09 7.64
C GLU A 137 28.42 -41.86 7.34
N THR A 138 27.55 -42.76 7.87
CA THR A 138 26.10 -42.65 7.63
C THR A 138 25.45 -41.47 8.32
N LEU A 139 25.83 -41.15 9.58
CA LEU A 139 25.34 -40.01 10.32
C LEU A 139 25.82 -38.68 9.70
N ASN A 140 27.06 -38.64 9.25
CA ASN A 140 27.61 -37.48 8.57
C ASN A 140 26.85 -37.16 7.29
N THR A 141 26.41 -38.14 6.53
CA THR A 141 25.61 -37.96 5.31
C THR A 141 24.25 -37.38 5.63
N GLU A 142 23.63 -37.78 6.73
CA GLU A 142 22.33 -37.28 7.18
C GLU A 142 22.43 -35.81 7.65
N TYR A 143 23.45 -35.49 8.47
CA TYR A 143 23.70 -34.12 8.92
C TYR A 143 23.99 -33.15 7.74
N ILE A 144 24.75 -33.59 6.74
CA ILE A 144 25.01 -32.80 5.52
C ILE A 144 23.71 -32.58 4.76
N LYS A 145 22.83 -33.59 4.65
CA LYS A 145 21.52 -33.44 4.00
C LYS A 145 20.64 -32.43 4.71
N ASP A 146 20.56 -32.51 6.06
CA ASP A 146 19.75 -31.60 6.87
C ASP A 146 20.31 -30.15 6.84
N LEU A 147 21.63 -30.01 6.81
CA LEU A 147 22.30 -28.72 6.64
C LEU A 147 21.93 -28.10 5.28
N ARG A 148 22.01 -28.89 4.21
CA ARG A 148 21.64 -28.44 2.87
C ARG A 148 20.16 -28.04 2.79
N THR A 149 19.27 -28.82 3.40
CA THR A 149 17.84 -28.50 3.47
C THR A 149 17.62 -27.15 4.20
N SER A 150 18.36 -26.92 5.30
CA SER A 150 18.27 -25.66 6.06
C SER A 150 18.81 -24.46 5.27
N GLU A 151 19.87 -24.66 4.48
CA GLU A 151 20.41 -23.65 3.57
C GLU A 151 19.41 -23.31 2.48
N GLU A 152 18.82 -24.30 1.81
CA GLU A 152 17.81 -24.12 0.77
C GLU A 152 16.58 -23.34 1.31
N GLN A 153 16.15 -23.67 2.53
CA GLN A 153 15.07 -22.95 3.22
C GLN A 153 15.45 -21.47 3.49
N LEU A 154 16.69 -21.22 3.92
CA LEU A 154 17.17 -19.86 4.16
C LEU A 154 17.21 -19.04 2.88
N CYS A 155 17.76 -19.59 1.80
CA CYS A 155 17.80 -18.94 0.48
C CYS A 155 16.39 -18.62 -0.01
N PHE A 156 15.47 -19.56 0.06
CA PHE A 156 14.07 -19.36 -0.32
C PHE A 156 13.40 -18.24 0.51
N LEU A 157 13.67 -18.19 1.82
CA LEU A 157 13.16 -17.11 2.69
C LEU A 157 13.67 -15.75 2.27
N VAL A 158 14.98 -15.63 2.04
CA VAL A 158 15.61 -14.36 1.65
C VAL A 158 15.06 -13.87 0.30
N GLU A 159 14.95 -14.76 -0.70
CA GLU A 159 14.40 -14.42 -2.02
C GLU A 159 12.93 -13.99 -1.93
N SER A 160 12.12 -14.75 -1.19
CA SER A 160 10.70 -14.44 -0.99
C SER A 160 10.52 -13.10 -0.28
N PHE A 161 11.41 -12.80 0.68
CA PHE A 161 11.43 -11.51 1.36
C PHE A 161 11.79 -10.35 0.43
N ILE A 162 12.85 -10.50 -0.38
CA ILE A 162 13.25 -9.48 -1.36
C ILE A 162 12.09 -9.20 -2.34
N LYS A 163 11.44 -10.26 -2.85
CA LYS A 163 10.27 -10.13 -3.73
C LYS A 163 9.13 -9.37 -3.04
N THR A 164 8.80 -9.74 -1.81
CA THR A 164 7.73 -9.10 -1.01
C THR A 164 8.05 -7.63 -0.73
N ALA A 165 9.27 -7.32 -0.28
CA ALA A 165 9.68 -5.95 0.02
C ALA A 165 9.64 -5.04 -1.23
N ARG A 166 10.10 -5.53 -2.37
CA ARG A 166 10.03 -4.81 -3.66
C ARG A 166 8.59 -4.55 -4.11
N LEU A 167 7.71 -5.52 -3.87
CA LEU A 167 6.30 -5.42 -4.22
C LEU A 167 5.60 -4.36 -3.37
N GLU A 168 5.85 -4.35 -2.05
CA GLU A 168 5.26 -3.38 -1.12
C GLU A 168 5.76 -1.95 -1.32
N GLN A 169 7.01 -1.80 -1.71
CA GLN A 169 7.56 -0.48 -2.04
C GLN A 169 7.10 0.05 -3.40
N GLY A 170 6.25 -0.70 -4.14
CA GLY A 170 5.83 -0.35 -5.49
C GLY A 170 6.98 -0.35 -6.51
N ILE A 171 8.14 -0.95 -6.15
CA ILE A 171 9.31 -1.07 -7.04
C ILE A 171 9.01 -2.09 -8.15
N ILE A 172 8.20 -3.09 -7.84
CA ILE A 172 7.73 -4.04 -8.84
C ILE A 172 6.66 -3.35 -9.69
N GLN A 173 7.05 -3.01 -10.91
CA GLN A 173 6.12 -2.56 -11.94
C GLN A 173 5.62 -3.79 -12.69
N VAL A 174 4.32 -4.05 -12.60
CA VAL A 174 3.67 -5.08 -13.38
C VAL A 174 3.40 -4.51 -14.77
N HIS A 175 3.96 -5.14 -15.79
CA HIS A 175 3.78 -4.75 -17.19
C HIS A 175 2.76 -5.68 -17.86
N THR A 176 1.48 -5.32 -17.74
CA THR A 176 0.40 -6.09 -18.38
C THR A 176 0.44 -5.92 -19.90
N GLN A 177 0.36 -7.04 -20.62
CA GLN A 177 0.26 -7.11 -22.06
C GLN A 177 -0.81 -8.14 -22.45
N LYS A 178 -1.27 -8.08 -23.69
CA LYS A 178 -2.19 -9.10 -24.24
C LYS A 178 -1.43 -10.38 -24.50
N GLU A 179 -1.45 -11.28 -23.54
CA GLU A 179 -0.74 -12.56 -23.54
C GLU A 179 -1.72 -13.75 -23.49
N ASN A 180 -1.25 -14.92 -23.90
CA ASN A 180 -2.05 -16.14 -23.83
C ASN A 180 -2.00 -16.73 -22.40
N LEU A 181 -3.08 -16.57 -21.66
CA LEU A 181 -3.18 -17.03 -20.27
C LEU A 181 -3.05 -18.55 -20.15
N VAL A 182 -3.49 -19.31 -21.14
CA VAL A 182 -3.36 -20.78 -21.15
C VAL A 182 -1.87 -21.18 -21.18
N GLU A 183 -1.05 -20.52 -22.02
CA GLU A 183 0.40 -20.75 -22.04
C GLU A 183 1.06 -20.39 -20.70
N THR A 184 0.61 -19.32 -20.04
CA THR A 184 1.12 -18.92 -18.73
C THR A 184 0.83 -19.99 -17.67
N ILE A 185 -0.40 -20.55 -17.68
CA ILE A 185 -0.77 -21.67 -16.79
C ILE A 185 0.10 -22.90 -17.06
N LEU A 186 0.26 -23.29 -18.33
CA LEU A 186 1.04 -24.45 -18.71
C LEU A 186 2.53 -24.29 -18.35
N ASN A 187 3.09 -23.08 -18.52
CA ASN A 187 4.47 -22.77 -18.11
C ASN A 187 4.66 -22.94 -16.59
N ALA A 188 3.71 -22.45 -15.80
CA ALA A 188 3.77 -22.62 -14.33
C ALA A 188 3.63 -24.11 -13.91
N LEU A 189 2.79 -24.87 -14.61
CA LEU A 189 2.65 -26.31 -14.40
C LEU A 189 3.93 -27.05 -14.75
N GLY A 190 4.59 -26.69 -15.86
CA GLY A 190 5.87 -27.30 -16.27
C GLY A 190 6.96 -27.12 -15.20
N GLN A 191 6.98 -25.99 -14.49
CA GLN A 191 7.96 -25.76 -13.42
C GLN A 191 7.76 -26.66 -12.20
N ILE A 192 6.52 -27.05 -11.89
CA ILE A 192 6.20 -27.87 -10.71
C ILE A 192 6.12 -29.38 -11.01
N GLN A 193 6.14 -29.74 -12.29
CA GLN A 193 5.93 -31.11 -12.75
C GLN A 193 6.85 -32.11 -12.04
N LYS A 194 8.15 -31.83 -11.95
CA LYS A 194 9.12 -32.73 -11.31
C LYS A 194 8.77 -33.00 -9.84
N LYS A 195 8.40 -31.96 -9.07
CA LYS A 195 7.98 -32.13 -7.66
C LYS A 195 6.68 -32.92 -7.53
N ALA A 196 5.76 -32.78 -8.48
CA ALA A 196 4.52 -33.55 -8.51
C ALA A 196 4.80 -35.04 -8.81
N GLU A 197 5.67 -35.31 -9.78
CA GLU A 197 6.11 -36.68 -10.11
C GLU A 197 6.80 -37.39 -8.93
N GLU A 198 7.65 -36.68 -8.19
CA GLU A 198 8.31 -37.21 -6.98
C GLU A 198 7.33 -37.64 -5.88
N LYS A 199 6.09 -37.14 -5.92
CA LYS A 199 5.00 -37.48 -4.99
C LYS A 199 3.91 -38.34 -5.62
N ASP A 200 4.05 -38.75 -6.86
CA ASP A 200 3.02 -39.45 -7.64
C ASP A 200 1.71 -38.65 -7.72
N ILE A 201 1.81 -37.31 -7.93
CA ILE A 201 0.64 -36.42 -8.08
C ILE A 201 0.42 -36.14 -9.54
N TYR A 202 -0.84 -36.26 -10.00
CA TYR A 202 -1.25 -36.06 -11.37
C TYR A 202 -2.05 -34.77 -11.52
N PHE A 203 -1.80 -34.03 -12.60
CA PHE A 203 -2.62 -32.85 -12.94
C PHE A 203 -3.70 -33.25 -13.95
N GLN A 204 -4.95 -33.02 -13.57
CA GLN A 204 -6.07 -33.09 -14.50
C GLN A 204 -6.39 -31.67 -14.95
N VAL A 205 -6.15 -31.39 -16.22
CA VAL A 205 -6.18 -30.03 -16.78
C VAL A 205 -7.32 -29.90 -17.79
N GLU A 206 -8.27 -29.02 -17.51
CA GLU A 206 -9.40 -28.68 -18.39
C GLU A 206 -9.33 -27.20 -18.72
N LEU A 207 -8.61 -26.86 -19.78
CA LEU A 207 -8.39 -25.50 -20.26
C LEU A 207 -8.93 -25.33 -21.68
N PRO A 208 -9.41 -24.15 -22.04
CA PRO A 208 -9.71 -23.82 -23.44
C PRO A 208 -8.42 -23.81 -24.27
N GLU A 209 -8.56 -23.90 -25.58
CA GLU A 209 -7.39 -23.93 -26.49
C GLU A 209 -6.53 -22.66 -26.37
N LYS A 210 -7.16 -21.50 -26.24
CA LYS A 210 -6.47 -20.20 -26.19
C LYS A 210 -7.36 -19.15 -25.51
N ILE A 211 -6.76 -18.35 -24.61
CA ILE A 211 -7.38 -17.13 -24.07
C ILE A 211 -6.36 -16.01 -24.03
N ILE A 212 -6.67 -14.92 -24.72
CA ILE A 212 -5.87 -13.70 -24.67
C ILE A 212 -6.47 -12.73 -23.66
N CYS A 213 -5.71 -12.37 -22.63
CA CYS A 213 -6.09 -11.34 -21.67
C CYS A 213 -4.89 -10.46 -21.29
N GLU A 214 -5.17 -9.30 -20.72
CA GLU A 214 -4.13 -8.41 -20.24
C GLU A 214 -3.57 -8.91 -18.91
N HIS A 215 -2.33 -9.39 -18.93
CA HIS A 215 -1.60 -9.80 -17.73
C HIS A 215 -0.08 -9.71 -17.95
N ASP A 216 0.66 -9.67 -16.86
CA ASP A 216 2.12 -9.85 -16.88
C ASP A 216 2.42 -11.35 -16.80
N LYS A 217 2.92 -11.91 -17.90
CA LYS A 217 3.19 -13.35 -18.03
C LYS A 217 4.13 -13.87 -16.95
N ASN A 218 5.18 -13.13 -16.61
CA ASN A 218 6.19 -13.57 -15.66
C ASN A 218 5.64 -13.57 -14.23
N TRP A 219 5.02 -12.47 -13.83
CA TRP A 219 4.44 -12.36 -12.49
C TRP A 219 3.24 -13.29 -12.30
N MET A 220 2.41 -13.46 -13.34
CA MET A 220 1.29 -14.41 -13.26
C MET A 220 1.78 -15.86 -13.18
N CYS A 221 2.84 -16.22 -13.94
CA CYS A 221 3.48 -17.52 -13.85
C CYS A 221 4.01 -17.79 -12.44
N GLU A 222 4.67 -16.81 -11.80
CA GLU A 222 5.14 -16.89 -10.41
C GLU A 222 3.97 -17.08 -9.43
N ALA A 223 2.88 -16.32 -9.60
CA ALA A 223 1.69 -16.44 -8.74
C ALA A 223 1.07 -17.84 -8.84
N LEU A 224 0.90 -18.34 -10.05
CA LEU A 224 0.34 -19.68 -10.29
C LEU A 224 1.27 -20.79 -9.80
N TYR A 225 2.59 -20.65 -10.01
CA TYR A 225 3.58 -21.58 -9.49
C TYR A 225 3.45 -21.75 -7.97
N ASN A 226 3.35 -20.64 -7.21
CA ASN A 226 3.19 -20.70 -5.76
C ASN A 226 1.88 -21.40 -5.34
N VAL A 227 0.80 -21.25 -6.12
CA VAL A 227 -0.48 -21.96 -5.86
C VAL A 227 -0.33 -23.45 -6.15
N PHE A 228 0.31 -23.82 -7.26
CA PHE A 228 0.54 -25.22 -7.61
C PHE A 228 1.51 -25.91 -6.65
N ASP A 229 2.58 -25.22 -6.22
CA ASP A 229 3.52 -25.73 -5.22
C ASP A 229 2.80 -26.03 -3.89
N ASN A 230 1.91 -25.16 -3.45
CA ASN A 230 1.08 -25.41 -2.29
C ASN A 230 0.13 -26.60 -2.50
N ALA A 231 -0.52 -26.70 -3.65
CA ALA A 231 -1.40 -27.81 -3.96
C ALA A 231 -0.65 -29.16 -3.94
N VAL A 232 0.53 -29.23 -4.57
CA VAL A 232 1.39 -30.43 -4.54
C VAL A 232 1.87 -30.75 -3.13
N LYS A 233 2.30 -29.72 -2.39
CA LYS A 233 2.87 -29.88 -1.05
C LYS A 233 1.86 -30.45 -0.05
N TYR A 234 0.63 -29.94 -0.05
CA TYR A 234 -0.41 -30.32 0.90
C TYR A 234 -1.28 -31.49 0.45
N SER A 235 -1.15 -31.94 -0.80
CA SER A 235 -1.79 -33.16 -1.30
C SER A 235 -1.11 -34.41 -0.76
N LYS A 236 -1.87 -35.50 -0.68
CA LYS A 236 -1.35 -36.84 -0.40
C LYS A 236 -0.68 -37.38 -1.65
N SER A 237 0.28 -38.30 -1.46
CA SER A 237 0.83 -39.08 -2.58
C SER A 237 -0.28 -39.87 -3.30
N ASN A 238 -0.07 -40.15 -4.57
CA ASN A 238 -1.06 -40.80 -5.44
C ASN A 238 -2.41 -40.07 -5.52
N SER A 239 -2.40 -38.76 -5.54
CA SER A 239 -3.60 -37.93 -5.67
C SER A 239 -3.60 -37.11 -6.96
N THR A 240 -4.73 -36.48 -7.23
CA THR A 240 -4.93 -35.64 -8.43
C THR A 240 -5.17 -34.18 -8.02
N ILE A 241 -4.64 -33.24 -8.79
CA ILE A 241 -4.95 -31.82 -8.67
C ILE A 241 -5.71 -31.41 -9.94
N ASN A 242 -6.92 -30.89 -9.76
CA ASN A 242 -7.75 -30.49 -10.88
C ASN A 242 -7.57 -29.00 -11.17
N ILE A 243 -7.31 -28.65 -12.41
CA ILE A 243 -7.12 -27.29 -12.90
C ILE A 243 -8.13 -27.05 -13.98
N THR A 244 -9.04 -26.13 -13.74
CA THR A 244 -10.09 -25.77 -14.72
C THR A 244 -10.05 -24.27 -14.97
N MET A 245 -10.42 -23.87 -16.18
CA MET A 245 -10.55 -22.46 -16.54
C MET A 245 -11.89 -22.21 -17.21
N LYS A 246 -12.58 -21.16 -16.78
CA LYS A 246 -13.88 -20.74 -17.33
C LYS A 246 -13.89 -19.24 -17.55
N GLN A 247 -14.44 -18.82 -18.65
CA GLN A 247 -14.75 -17.42 -18.91
C GLN A 247 -16.15 -17.13 -18.41
N THR A 248 -16.31 -16.04 -17.67
CA THR A 248 -17.58 -15.42 -17.30
C THR A 248 -17.70 -14.07 -18.01
N GLU A 249 -18.80 -13.37 -17.84
CA GLU A 249 -18.98 -12.02 -18.42
C GLU A 249 -17.95 -11.01 -17.97
N MET A 250 -17.40 -11.14 -16.75
CA MET A 250 -16.50 -10.16 -16.13
C MET A 250 -15.09 -10.69 -15.89
N PHE A 251 -14.90 -12.01 -15.82
CA PHE A 251 -13.64 -12.60 -15.39
C PHE A 251 -13.28 -13.87 -16.15
N TYR A 252 -11.98 -14.05 -16.37
CA TYR A 252 -11.37 -15.35 -16.59
C TYR A 252 -11.09 -15.98 -15.22
N LYS A 253 -11.78 -17.09 -14.93
CA LYS A 253 -11.68 -17.78 -13.65
C LYS A 253 -10.85 -19.05 -13.79
N ILE A 254 -9.69 -19.08 -13.12
CA ILE A 254 -8.84 -20.25 -12.98
C ILE A 254 -9.15 -20.89 -11.62
N GLN A 255 -9.46 -22.17 -11.59
CA GLN A 255 -9.76 -22.93 -10.39
C GLN A 255 -8.73 -24.03 -10.22
N ILE A 256 -8.05 -24.05 -9.09
CA ILE A 256 -7.07 -25.06 -8.71
C ILE A 256 -7.61 -25.78 -7.49
N ARG A 257 -7.92 -27.06 -7.65
CA ARG A 257 -8.54 -27.92 -6.65
C ARG A 257 -7.59 -29.03 -6.24
N ASP A 258 -7.13 -29.03 -5.00
CA ASP A 258 -6.43 -30.14 -4.37
C ASP A 258 -7.37 -30.97 -3.49
N TYR A 259 -6.93 -32.19 -3.17
CA TYR A 259 -7.64 -33.13 -2.28
C TYR A 259 -6.82 -33.42 -1.03
N GLY A 260 -6.02 -32.46 -0.60
CA GLY A 260 -5.11 -32.56 0.53
C GLY A 260 -5.75 -32.35 1.89
N ILE A 261 -4.95 -31.82 2.81
CA ILE A 261 -5.36 -31.59 4.20
C ILE A 261 -6.42 -30.48 4.34
N GLY A 262 -6.54 -29.58 3.34
CA GLY A 262 -7.43 -28.44 3.38
C GLY A 262 -7.08 -27.38 4.43
N ILE A 263 -8.08 -26.57 4.78
CA ILE A 263 -8.00 -25.52 5.79
C ILE A 263 -9.18 -25.65 6.76
N ARG A 264 -9.11 -25.02 7.94
CA ARG A 264 -10.24 -24.92 8.87
C ARG A 264 -11.23 -23.85 8.45
N ASP A 265 -12.47 -23.94 8.92
CA ASP A 265 -13.49 -22.91 8.74
C ASP A 265 -12.97 -21.56 9.28
N GLY A 266 -13.09 -20.48 8.47
CA GLY A 266 -12.63 -19.14 8.82
C GLY A 266 -11.14 -18.88 8.55
N GLU A 267 -10.42 -19.81 7.94
CA GLU A 267 -9.03 -19.62 7.50
C GLU A 267 -8.92 -19.12 6.04
N GLU A 268 -10.02 -19.08 5.27
CA GLU A 268 -10.04 -18.77 3.83
C GLU A 268 -9.35 -17.45 3.47
N ASN A 269 -9.46 -16.44 4.34
CA ASN A 269 -8.77 -15.17 4.17
C ASN A 269 -7.40 -15.15 4.87
N LYS A 270 -7.23 -15.95 5.93
CA LYS A 270 -6.01 -15.96 6.73
C LYS A 270 -4.84 -16.58 5.99
N ILE A 271 -5.09 -17.60 5.14
CA ILE A 271 -4.05 -18.26 4.35
C ILE A 271 -3.34 -17.33 3.37
N PHE A 272 -3.90 -16.16 3.09
CA PHE A 272 -3.30 -15.10 2.29
C PHE A 272 -2.56 -14.04 3.13
N GLN A 273 -2.48 -14.22 4.45
CA GLN A 273 -1.67 -13.35 5.31
C GLN A 273 -0.21 -13.81 5.29
N ARG A 274 0.70 -12.87 5.43
CA ARG A 274 2.14 -13.17 5.52
C ARG A 274 2.44 -14.07 6.70
N PHE A 275 3.30 -15.06 6.48
CA PHE A 275 3.77 -16.02 7.48
C PHE A 275 2.66 -16.83 8.14
N TYR A 276 1.43 -16.71 7.63
CA TYR A 276 0.33 -17.51 8.16
C TYR A 276 0.49 -18.97 7.72
N ARG A 277 0.35 -19.87 8.68
CA ARG A 277 0.31 -21.32 8.48
C ARG A 277 -0.78 -21.91 9.35
N SER A 278 -1.67 -22.68 8.74
CA SER A 278 -2.66 -23.45 9.49
C SER A 278 -1.97 -24.41 10.45
N GLU A 279 -2.59 -24.66 11.61
CA GLU A 279 -2.06 -25.67 12.55
C GLU A 279 -1.93 -27.05 11.91
N GLN A 280 -2.80 -27.40 10.96
CA GLN A 280 -2.74 -28.64 10.22
C GLN A 280 -1.50 -28.76 9.32
N ALA A 281 -0.91 -27.62 8.94
CA ALA A 281 0.26 -27.52 8.07
C ALA A 281 1.59 -27.37 8.83
N ARG A 282 1.61 -27.42 10.18
CA ARG A 282 2.82 -27.17 10.99
C ARG A 282 3.96 -28.16 10.74
N GLY A 283 3.65 -29.37 10.34
CA GLY A 283 4.65 -30.41 10.01
C GLY A 283 5.21 -30.36 8.58
N GLN A 284 4.68 -29.48 7.72
CA GLN A 284 5.13 -29.38 6.33
C GLN A 284 6.16 -28.24 6.18
N GLU A 285 7.03 -28.30 5.20
CA GLU A 285 7.98 -27.24 4.91
C GLU A 285 7.27 -25.96 4.45
N GLY A 286 7.92 -24.78 4.59
CA GLY A 286 7.51 -23.51 3.99
C GLY A 286 7.19 -22.39 4.98
N CYS A 287 7.29 -21.18 4.49
CA CYS A 287 7.36 -19.96 5.28
C CYS A 287 6.03 -19.17 5.34
N GLY A 288 4.98 -19.63 4.66
CA GLY A 288 3.69 -18.91 4.63
C GLY A 288 3.70 -17.59 3.85
N ILE A 289 4.59 -17.45 2.86
CA ILE A 289 4.71 -16.24 2.03
C ILE A 289 4.09 -16.46 0.64
N GLY A 290 4.13 -17.67 0.10
CA GLY A 290 3.78 -17.94 -1.29
C GLY A 290 2.36 -17.49 -1.68
N LEU A 291 1.32 -17.86 -0.92
CA LEU A 291 -0.06 -17.45 -1.21
C LEU A 291 -0.28 -15.95 -1.01
N TYR A 292 0.38 -15.32 -0.04
CA TYR A 292 0.37 -13.88 0.12
C TYR A 292 0.92 -13.20 -1.14
N LEU A 293 2.13 -13.60 -1.58
CA LEU A 293 2.76 -13.06 -2.78
C LEU A 293 1.88 -13.26 -4.03
N SER A 294 1.30 -14.46 -4.19
CA SER A 294 0.37 -14.75 -5.29
C SER A 294 -0.82 -13.80 -5.31
N ARG A 295 -1.44 -13.56 -4.15
CA ARG A 295 -2.59 -12.65 -4.03
C ARG A 295 -2.21 -11.22 -4.38
N GLU A 296 -1.10 -10.72 -3.90
CA GLU A 296 -0.62 -9.36 -4.19
C GLU A 296 -0.31 -9.19 -5.69
N ILE A 297 0.35 -10.16 -6.31
CA ILE A 297 0.61 -10.16 -7.76
C ILE A 297 -0.70 -10.11 -8.57
N VAL A 298 -1.70 -10.90 -8.17
CA VAL A 298 -3.02 -10.93 -8.83
C VAL A 298 -3.76 -9.61 -8.63
N LEU A 299 -3.70 -9.01 -7.44
CA LEU A 299 -4.31 -7.72 -7.14
C LEU A 299 -3.69 -6.58 -7.96
N LEU A 300 -2.36 -6.56 -8.11
CA LEU A 300 -1.66 -5.58 -8.95
C LEU A 300 -2.09 -5.66 -10.43
N GLN A 301 -2.56 -6.82 -10.88
CA GLN A 301 -3.11 -7.05 -12.22
C GLN A 301 -4.64 -6.87 -12.26
N LYS A 302 -5.22 -6.15 -11.27
CA LYS A 302 -6.65 -5.88 -11.14
C LYS A 302 -7.50 -7.15 -11.01
N GLY A 303 -6.87 -8.28 -10.72
CA GLY A 303 -7.52 -9.55 -10.49
C GLY A 303 -7.95 -9.74 -9.03
N MET A 304 -8.48 -10.91 -8.74
CA MET A 304 -8.94 -11.30 -7.40
C MET A 304 -8.59 -12.76 -7.13
N MET A 305 -8.18 -13.04 -5.90
CA MET A 305 -7.87 -14.40 -5.46
C MET A 305 -8.73 -14.78 -4.26
N LYS A 306 -9.32 -15.99 -4.30
CA LYS A 306 -10.20 -16.52 -3.25
C LYS A 306 -9.80 -17.95 -2.93
N ALA A 307 -10.03 -18.33 -1.68
CA ALA A 307 -9.92 -19.69 -1.22
C ALA A 307 -11.28 -20.20 -0.73
N LYS A 308 -11.54 -21.47 -0.95
CA LYS A 308 -12.73 -22.14 -0.44
C LYS A 308 -12.33 -23.46 0.15
N GLN A 309 -12.69 -23.65 1.41
CA GLN A 309 -12.54 -24.94 2.06
C GLN A 309 -13.36 -26.00 1.30
N MET A 310 -12.75 -27.15 1.13
CA MET A 310 -13.41 -28.30 0.51
C MET A 310 -13.19 -29.53 1.41
N LYS A 311 -14.03 -30.55 1.27
CA LYS A 311 -13.95 -31.77 2.06
C LYS A 311 -13.80 -32.98 1.13
N PRO A 312 -12.59 -33.50 0.92
CA PRO A 312 -11.28 -33.04 1.41
C PRO A 312 -10.67 -31.91 0.58
N GLY A 313 -9.68 -31.20 1.15
CA GLY A 313 -8.73 -30.31 0.47
C GLY A 313 -9.16 -28.87 0.33
N LEU A 314 -8.58 -28.15 -0.62
CA LEU A 314 -8.73 -26.72 -0.85
C LEU A 314 -9.03 -26.40 -2.32
N LEU A 315 -9.84 -25.40 -2.56
CA LEU A 315 -10.03 -24.79 -3.86
C LEU A 315 -9.48 -23.36 -3.82
N ILE A 316 -8.51 -23.06 -4.67
CA ILE A 316 -8.06 -21.70 -4.94
C ILE A 316 -8.65 -21.23 -6.27
N GLU A 317 -9.25 -20.04 -6.26
CA GLU A 317 -9.77 -19.37 -7.45
C GLU A 317 -8.95 -18.11 -7.72
N VAL A 318 -8.41 -18.01 -8.93
CA VAL A 318 -7.76 -16.81 -9.46
C VAL A 318 -8.65 -16.22 -10.55
N ASN A 319 -9.05 -14.97 -10.40
CA ASN A 319 -9.94 -14.29 -11.34
C ASN A 319 -9.19 -13.09 -11.93
N LEU A 320 -9.08 -13.03 -13.25
CA LEU A 320 -8.55 -11.89 -14.00
C LEU A 320 -9.67 -11.21 -14.77
N PRO A 321 -9.68 -9.88 -14.90
CA PRO A 321 -10.70 -9.18 -15.69
C PRO A 321 -10.64 -9.59 -17.17
N VAL A 322 -11.81 -9.57 -17.83
CA VAL A 322 -11.96 -9.82 -19.29
C VAL A 322 -11.46 -8.64 -20.10
#